data_dd16706990da615dc478a403aa8b7471
#
_entry.id   dd16706990da615dc478a403aa8b7471
#
_cell.length_a   1.000
_cell.length_b   1.000
_cell.length_c   1.000
_cell.angle_alpha   90.00
_cell.angle_beta   90.00
_cell.angle_gamma   90.00
#
_symmetry.space_group_name_H-M   'P 1'
#
loop_
_entity.id
_entity.type
_entity.pdbx_description
1 polymer ?
#
loop_
_entity_poly.entity_id
_entity_poly.type
_entity_poly.pdbx_seq_one_letter_code
_entity_poly.pdbx_strand_id
1 'polypeptide(L)'
;MSQLLEISNDGGRAVTMEAEFIPLDSSSQPIRGVDAMGNFGSERGQMIIWPGDSVDVVRFSGADVQVDGLRVIVESVELVGDPLAPEYVEAIPVDDSGNEAVPSEAVEFVLKNPNDVSATVGMTCLIWDNPPPERSQQAEVALPIATSVPVPARGEVAVIPDAKHSDTLRLRALTNAQSCKTYPVPRSVQPNE
;
A
#
# COMPACT_ATOMS: atom_id res chain seq x y z
N MET A 1 -8.84 12.83 -2.30
CA MET A 1 -9.71 11.86 -1.58
C MET A 1 -9.16 10.46 -1.84
N SER A 2 -9.30 9.52 -0.92
CA SER A 2 -8.87 8.13 -1.10
C SER A 2 -9.90 7.19 -0.48
N GLN A 3 -9.98 5.96 -1.01
CA GLN A 3 -10.82 4.88 -0.50
C GLN A 3 -9.98 3.63 -0.28
N LEU A 4 -10.31 2.85 0.74
CA LEU A 4 -9.72 1.54 0.97
C LEU A 4 -10.38 0.54 0.00
N LEU A 5 -9.54 -0.23 -0.70
CA LEU A 5 -9.95 -1.35 -1.54
C LEU A 5 -9.47 -2.65 -0.88
N GLU A 6 -10.40 -3.46 -0.44
CA GLU A 6 -10.12 -4.82 0.01
C GLU A 6 -10.18 -5.77 -1.19
N ILE A 7 -9.17 -6.63 -1.31
CA ILE A 7 -9.02 -7.58 -2.41
C ILE A 7 -8.84 -8.96 -1.80
N SER A 8 -9.83 -9.84 -1.98
CA SER A 8 -9.75 -11.23 -1.52
C SER A 8 -9.25 -12.14 -2.64
N ASN A 9 -8.22 -12.91 -2.35
CA ASN A 9 -7.73 -13.98 -3.20
C ASN A 9 -8.05 -15.34 -2.57
N ASP A 10 -9.14 -15.96 -3.03
CA ASP A 10 -9.59 -17.27 -2.55
C ASP A 10 -8.76 -18.42 -3.13
N GLY A 11 -7.81 -18.13 -4.00
CA GLY A 11 -6.88 -19.10 -4.58
C GLY A 11 -5.78 -19.53 -3.61
N GLY A 12 -5.14 -20.67 -3.88
CA GLY A 12 -4.00 -21.17 -3.10
C GLY A 12 -2.64 -20.59 -3.51
N ARG A 13 -2.59 -19.61 -4.41
CA ARG A 13 -1.35 -19.02 -4.97
C ARG A 13 -1.47 -17.51 -5.07
N ALA A 14 -0.33 -16.83 -4.93
CA ALA A 14 -0.26 -15.40 -5.12
C ALA A 14 -0.48 -15.01 -6.60
N VAL A 15 -1.12 -13.88 -6.81
CA VAL A 15 -1.45 -13.36 -8.14
C VAL A 15 -1.10 -11.86 -8.24
N THR A 16 -0.99 -11.39 -9.49
CA THR A 16 -1.13 -9.98 -9.83
C THR A 16 -2.43 -9.80 -10.60
N MET A 17 -2.96 -8.58 -10.65
CA MET A 17 -4.22 -8.26 -11.29
C MET A 17 -4.05 -7.02 -12.18
N GLU A 18 -4.67 -7.02 -13.35
CA GLU A 18 -4.94 -5.80 -14.11
C GLU A 18 -6.43 -5.51 -14.04
N ALA A 19 -6.80 -4.25 -13.78
CA ALA A 19 -8.18 -3.85 -13.61
C ALA A 19 -8.41 -2.40 -14.01
N GLU A 20 -9.61 -2.09 -14.48
CA GLU A 20 -10.08 -0.72 -14.65
C GLU A 20 -10.78 -0.25 -13.38
N PHE A 21 -10.38 0.92 -12.87
CA PHE A 21 -10.99 1.60 -11.73
C PHE A 21 -11.86 2.74 -12.22
N ILE A 22 -13.17 2.66 -12.01
CA ILE A 22 -14.16 3.64 -12.46
C ILE A 22 -14.76 4.34 -11.23
N PRO A 23 -14.44 5.64 -10.99
CA PRO A 23 -15.05 6.40 -9.90
C PRO A 23 -16.53 6.65 -10.18
N LEU A 24 -17.35 6.53 -9.12
CA LEU A 24 -18.80 6.66 -9.19
C LEU A 24 -19.30 7.81 -8.31
N ASP A 25 -20.35 8.48 -8.76
CA ASP A 25 -21.12 9.45 -7.98
C ASP A 25 -22.14 8.77 -7.04
N SER A 26 -22.87 9.58 -6.26
CA SER A 26 -23.91 9.11 -5.34
C SER A 26 -25.09 8.37 -6.02
N SER A 27 -25.22 8.51 -7.32
CA SER A 27 -26.20 7.79 -8.16
C SER A 27 -25.62 6.54 -8.83
N SER A 28 -24.39 6.13 -8.44
CA SER A 28 -23.63 5.03 -9.03
C SER A 28 -23.31 5.20 -10.52
N GLN A 29 -23.23 6.45 -10.99
CA GLN A 29 -22.85 6.76 -12.37
C GLN A 29 -21.37 7.12 -12.46
N PRO A 30 -20.66 6.71 -13.54
CA PRO A 30 -19.26 7.06 -13.76
C PRO A 30 -19.02 8.57 -13.79
N ILE A 31 -18.02 9.03 -13.05
CA ILE A 31 -17.62 10.44 -13.03
C ILE A 31 -16.56 10.66 -14.12
N ARG A 32 -16.83 11.58 -15.04
CA ARG A 32 -15.88 11.95 -16.09
C ARG A 32 -14.82 12.91 -15.58
N GLY A 33 -13.57 12.73 -16.04
CA GLY A 33 -12.45 13.61 -15.70
C GLY A 33 -11.90 13.43 -14.27
N VAL A 34 -12.27 12.33 -13.62
CA VAL A 34 -11.66 11.86 -12.38
C VAL A 34 -10.93 10.56 -12.68
N ASP A 35 -9.64 10.54 -12.37
CA ASP A 35 -8.80 9.35 -12.45
C ASP A 35 -8.77 8.65 -11.09
N ALA A 36 -8.83 7.33 -11.09
CA ALA A 36 -8.68 6.48 -9.91
C ALA A 36 -7.44 5.60 -10.07
N MET A 37 -6.59 5.56 -9.06
CA MET A 37 -5.32 4.85 -9.13
C MET A 37 -4.99 4.23 -7.76
N GLY A 38 -4.66 2.94 -7.76
CA GLY A 38 -4.19 2.22 -6.57
C GLY A 38 -2.81 2.72 -6.13
N ASN A 39 -2.65 2.95 -4.85
CA ASN A 39 -1.38 3.40 -4.29
C ASN A 39 -0.29 2.33 -4.42
N PHE A 40 -0.67 1.06 -4.30
CA PHE A 40 0.22 -0.08 -4.48
C PHE A 40 0.20 -0.64 -5.91
N GLY A 41 -0.64 -0.07 -6.78
CA GLY A 41 -0.77 -0.45 -8.19
C GLY A 41 -1.41 -1.81 -8.39
N SER A 42 -2.38 -2.16 -7.56
CA SER A 42 -3.13 -3.41 -7.71
C SER A 42 -3.78 -3.54 -9.08
N GLU A 43 -4.28 -2.43 -9.63
CA GLU A 43 -4.92 -2.38 -10.95
C GLU A 43 -3.94 -2.45 -12.13
N ARG A 44 -2.65 -2.32 -11.89
CA ARG A 44 -1.58 -2.31 -12.93
C ARG A 44 -0.63 -3.50 -12.83
N GLY A 45 -1.00 -4.56 -12.11
CA GLY A 45 -0.13 -5.71 -11.89
C GLY A 45 1.11 -5.42 -11.03
N GLN A 46 1.18 -4.28 -10.35
CA GLN A 46 2.34 -3.85 -9.55
C GLN A 46 2.28 -4.33 -8.10
N MET A 47 1.14 -4.79 -7.64
CA MET A 47 0.94 -5.36 -6.32
C MET A 47 0.79 -6.87 -6.41
N ILE A 48 1.50 -7.61 -5.55
CA ILE A 48 1.27 -9.05 -5.39
C ILE A 48 0.15 -9.25 -4.37
N ILE A 49 -0.90 -9.92 -4.79
CA ILE A 49 -2.07 -10.26 -3.99
C ILE A 49 -1.90 -11.69 -3.50
N TRP A 50 -1.63 -11.84 -2.20
CA TRP A 50 -1.46 -13.13 -1.55
C TRP A 50 -2.81 -13.86 -1.39
N PRO A 51 -2.79 -15.20 -1.17
CA PRO A 51 -3.97 -15.90 -0.67
C PRO A 51 -4.51 -15.26 0.61
N GLY A 52 -5.82 -15.05 0.68
CA GLY A 52 -6.51 -14.30 1.72
C GLY A 52 -6.72 -12.84 1.34
N ASP A 53 -6.82 -11.97 2.35
CA ASP A 53 -7.20 -10.58 2.16
C ASP A 53 -5.97 -9.68 2.02
N SER A 54 -6.01 -8.84 1.02
CA SER A 54 -5.04 -7.78 0.72
C SER A 54 -5.75 -6.44 0.66
N VAL A 55 -5.01 -5.35 0.83
CA VAL A 55 -5.57 -4.00 0.85
C VAL A 55 -4.77 -3.09 -0.05
N ASP A 56 -5.44 -2.35 -0.93
CA ASP A 56 -4.89 -1.20 -1.63
C ASP A 56 -5.62 0.08 -1.22
N VAL A 57 -5.03 1.23 -1.48
CA VAL A 57 -5.62 2.54 -1.23
C VAL A 57 -5.78 3.25 -2.57
N VAL A 58 -7.01 3.38 -3.03
CA VAL A 58 -7.31 4.06 -4.29
C VAL A 58 -7.36 5.57 -4.06
N ARG A 59 -6.57 6.31 -4.82
CA ARG A 59 -6.55 7.77 -4.84
C ARG A 59 -7.29 8.29 -6.07
N PHE A 60 -8.03 9.36 -5.86
CA PHE A 60 -8.77 10.05 -6.91
C PHE A 60 -8.12 11.40 -7.20
N SER A 61 -7.94 11.71 -8.48
CA SER A 61 -7.39 12.97 -8.98
C SER A 61 -8.19 13.46 -10.19
N GLY A 62 -8.17 14.77 -10.45
CA GLY A 62 -8.90 15.39 -11.57
C GLY A 62 -9.91 16.42 -11.11
N ALA A 63 -11.15 16.36 -11.59
CA ALA A 63 -12.19 17.30 -11.25
C ALA A 63 -12.47 17.37 -9.73
N ASP A 64 -12.80 18.56 -9.24
CA ASP A 64 -13.19 18.79 -7.83
C ASP A 64 -14.62 18.28 -7.59
N VAL A 65 -14.79 16.96 -7.62
CA VAL A 65 -16.06 16.26 -7.49
C VAL A 65 -15.94 15.23 -6.36
N GLN A 66 -17.01 15.08 -5.60
CA GLN A 66 -17.07 14.01 -4.60
C GLN A 66 -17.19 12.65 -5.29
N VAL A 67 -16.37 11.71 -4.87
CA VAL A 67 -16.45 10.32 -5.28
C VAL A 67 -17.10 9.53 -4.14
N ASP A 68 -18.23 8.89 -4.45
CA ASP A 68 -19.02 8.14 -3.47
C ASP A 68 -18.79 6.62 -3.57
N GLY A 69 -18.23 6.14 -4.69
CA GLY A 69 -17.95 4.73 -4.90
C GLY A 69 -16.90 4.46 -5.95
N LEU A 70 -16.48 3.21 -6.02
CA LEU A 70 -15.55 2.69 -7.02
C LEU A 70 -16.13 1.41 -7.64
N ARG A 71 -16.17 1.35 -8.97
CA ARG A 71 -16.40 0.11 -9.68
C ARG A 71 -15.06 -0.43 -10.15
N VAL A 72 -14.81 -1.69 -9.86
CA VAL A 72 -13.61 -2.41 -10.31
C VAL A 72 -14.01 -3.41 -11.39
N ILE A 73 -13.35 -3.34 -12.53
CA ILE A 73 -13.50 -4.32 -13.62
C ILE A 73 -12.17 -5.03 -13.77
N VAL A 74 -12.09 -6.27 -13.31
CA VAL A 74 -10.88 -7.09 -13.44
C VAL A 74 -10.75 -7.52 -14.91
N GLU A 75 -9.64 -7.18 -15.55
CA GLU A 75 -9.34 -7.50 -16.94
C GLU A 75 -8.51 -8.77 -17.04
N SER A 76 -7.50 -8.92 -16.19
CA SER A 76 -6.66 -10.10 -16.14
C SER A 76 -6.18 -10.42 -14.72
N VAL A 77 -5.90 -11.70 -14.48
CA VAL A 77 -5.25 -12.19 -13.26
C VAL A 77 -4.13 -13.14 -13.66
N GLU A 78 -2.91 -12.86 -13.22
CA GLU A 78 -1.74 -13.65 -13.53
C GLU A 78 -1.17 -14.30 -12.27
N LEU A 79 -0.80 -15.57 -12.38
CA LEU A 79 -0.12 -16.28 -11.29
C LEU A 79 1.31 -15.76 -11.15
N VAL A 80 1.68 -15.38 -9.95
CA VAL A 80 3.06 -15.03 -9.64
C VAL A 80 3.89 -16.30 -9.52
N GLY A 81 5.00 -16.36 -10.29
CA GLY A 81 5.94 -17.49 -10.25
C GLY A 81 6.72 -17.53 -8.93
N ASP A 82 7.19 -18.72 -8.54
CA ASP A 82 8.08 -18.93 -7.39
C ASP A 82 9.44 -18.25 -7.54
N PRO A 83 10.13 -17.93 -6.45
CA PRO A 83 9.72 -18.01 -5.06
C PRO A 83 9.34 -16.66 -4.48
N LEU A 84 8.14 -16.55 -3.97
CA LEU A 84 7.78 -15.41 -3.15
C LEU A 84 8.23 -15.65 -1.72
N ALA A 85 8.61 -14.56 -1.05
CA ALA A 85 8.89 -14.60 0.36
C ALA A 85 7.63 -15.07 1.12
N PRO A 86 7.68 -16.15 1.90
CA PRO A 86 6.51 -16.70 2.58
C PRO A 86 6.00 -15.82 3.72
N GLU A 87 6.83 -14.89 4.20
CA GLU A 87 6.49 -13.96 5.28
C GLU A 87 6.68 -12.52 4.82
N TYR A 88 5.85 -11.62 5.34
CA TYR A 88 5.97 -10.19 5.05
C TYR A 88 7.30 -9.64 5.56
N VAL A 89 7.90 -8.75 4.78
CA VAL A 89 8.99 -7.89 5.26
C VAL A 89 8.40 -6.92 6.27
N GLU A 90 8.93 -6.91 7.47
CA GLU A 90 8.47 -6.03 8.54
C GLU A 90 8.99 -4.61 8.35
N ALA A 91 8.19 -3.60 8.65
CA ALA A 91 8.62 -2.20 8.68
C ALA A 91 8.61 -1.71 10.13
N ILE A 92 9.79 -1.54 10.71
CA ILE A 92 9.98 -1.13 12.09
C ILE A 92 10.35 0.35 12.11
N PRO A 93 9.49 1.24 12.64
CA PRO A 93 9.84 2.64 12.82
C PRO A 93 10.88 2.81 13.93
N VAL A 94 11.90 3.64 13.70
CA VAL A 94 13.05 3.84 14.58
C VAL A 94 13.27 5.32 14.84
N ASP A 95 13.44 5.70 16.11
CA ASP A 95 13.71 7.07 16.54
C ASP A 95 15.20 7.50 16.36
N ASP A 96 15.52 8.74 16.69
CA ASP A 96 16.88 9.30 16.62
C ASP A 96 17.90 8.66 17.58
N SER A 97 17.42 7.90 18.55
CA SER A 97 18.22 7.13 19.51
C SER A 97 18.44 5.68 19.09
N GLY A 98 17.84 5.26 17.96
CA GLY A 98 17.92 3.89 17.45
C GLY A 98 16.95 2.90 18.11
N ASN A 99 15.92 3.39 18.83
CA ASN A 99 14.91 2.53 19.45
C ASN A 99 13.67 2.43 18.55
N GLU A 100 12.95 1.30 18.69
CA GLU A 100 11.64 1.16 18.08
C GLU A 100 10.69 2.25 18.62
N ALA A 101 9.95 2.88 17.71
CA ALA A 101 9.11 4.03 17.98
C ALA A 101 7.73 3.88 17.32
N VAL A 102 6.88 4.90 17.46
CA VAL A 102 5.66 5.02 16.66
C VAL A 102 5.99 5.73 15.32
N PRO A 103 5.20 5.53 14.26
CA PRO A 103 5.52 6.11 12.94
C PRO A 103 5.74 7.63 12.93
N SER A 104 5.07 8.36 13.81
CA SER A 104 5.19 9.83 13.92
C SER A 104 6.51 10.31 14.55
N GLU A 105 7.22 9.45 15.26
CA GLU A 105 8.50 9.73 15.92
C GLU A 105 9.69 9.16 15.14
N ALA A 106 9.38 8.37 14.09
CA ALA A 106 10.40 7.71 13.29
C ALA A 106 11.24 8.71 12.49
N VAL A 107 12.56 8.57 12.58
CA VAL A 107 13.53 9.21 11.68
C VAL A 107 13.88 8.30 10.51
N GLU A 108 13.73 6.98 10.70
CA GLU A 108 13.88 5.98 9.66
C GLU A 108 12.94 4.79 9.92
N PHE A 109 12.78 3.95 8.90
CA PHE A 109 12.11 2.66 9.00
C PHE A 109 13.09 1.56 8.64
N VAL A 110 13.28 0.61 9.53
CA VAL A 110 14.08 -0.60 9.25
C VAL A 110 13.18 -1.65 8.62
N LEU A 111 13.43 -1.98 7.36
CA LEU A 111 12.75 -3.06 6.65
C LEU A 111 13.50 -4.36 6.93
N LYS A 112 12.88 -5.28 7.66
CA LYS A 112 13.46 -6.55 8.08
C LYS A 112 12.83 -7.71 7.32
N ASN A 113 13.66 -8.46 6.60
CA ASN A 113 13.22 -9.61 5.81
C ASN A 113 13.47 -10.92 6.60
N PRO A 114 12.42 -11.60 7.09
CA PRO A 114 12.56 -12.86 7.80
C PRO A 114 12.80 -14.07 6.90
N ASN A 115 12.75 -13.89 5.58
CA ASN A 115 12.80 -14.99 4.61
C ASN A 115 14.22 -15.35 4.20
N ASP A 116 14.42 -16.60 3.74
CA ASP A 116 15.69 -17.11 3.19
C ASP A 116 15.94 -16.63 1.74
N VAL A 117 15.00 -15.87 1.18
CA VAL A 117 15.10 -15.28 -0.17
C VAL A 117 15.03 -13.77 -0.10
N SER A 118 15.71 -13.07 -1.00
CA SER A 118 15.61 -11.62 -1.10
C SER A 118 14.22 -11.20 -1.58
N ALA A 119 13.69 -10.13 -1.02
CA ALA A 119 12.41 -9.55 -1.40
C ALA A 119 12.61 -8.15 -1.99
N THR A 120 11.72 -7.74 -2.89
CA THR A 120 11.57 -6.33 -3.28
C THR A 120 10.22 -5.86 -2.78
N VAL A 121 10.22 -4.79 -1.99
CA VAL A 121 8.99 -4.29 -1.36
C VAL A 121 8.80 -2.79 -1.58
N GLY A 122 7.57 -2.36 -1.64
CA GLY A 122 7.19 -0.99 -1.39
C GLY A 122 6.83 -0.80 0.08
N MET A 123 6.77 0.43 0.55
CA MET A 123 6.36 0.78 1.90
C MET A 123 5.41 1.96 1.89
N THR A 124 4.31 1.84 2.62
CA THR A 124 3.32 2.91 2.79
C THR A 124 2.93 3.03 4.25
N CYS A 125 2.79 4.27 4.70
CA CYS A 125 2.16 4.58 5.98
C CYS A 125 0.71 5.01 5.75
N LEU A 126 -0.21 4.40 6.47
CA LEU A 126 -1.63 4.72 6.48
C LEU A 126 -1.96 5.54 7.71
N ILE A 127 -2.71 6.60 7.50
CA ILE A 127 -3.27 7.44 8.56
C ILE A 127 -4.76 7.17 8.59
N TRP A 128 -5.23 6.67 9.72
CA TRP A 128 -6.59 6.19 9.89
C TRP A 128 -7.47 7.28 10.46
N ASP A 129 -8.71 7.39 9.99
CA ASP A 129 -9.70 8.26 10.57
C ASP A 129 -10.11 7.76 11.98
N ASN A 130 -10.85 8.61 12.70
CA ASN A 130 -11.41 8.26 14.01
C ASN A 130 -12.94 8.32 13.92
N PRO A 131 -13.60 7.32 13.30
CA PRO A 131 -15.02 7.33 13.02
C PRO A 131 -15.84 7.12 14.29
N PRO A 132 -17.12 7.49 14.28
CA PRO A 132 -18.04 7.09 15.34
C PRO A 132 -18.20 5.55 15.37
N PRO A 133 -18.69 4.98 16.50
CA PRO A 133 -18.71 3.52 16.71
C PRO A 133 -19.45 2.70 15.64
N GLU A 134 -20.39 3.32 14.92
CA GLU A 134 -21.22 2.66 13.90
C GLU A 134 -20.55 2.56 12.54
N ARG A 135 -19.40 3.22 12.34
CA ARG A 135 -18.68 3.22 11.08
C ARG A 135 -17.31 2.55 11.23
N SER A 136 -16.96 1.68 10.30
CA SER A 136 -15.62 1.10 10.23
C SER A 136 -14.56 2.17 9.99
N GLN A 137 -13.41 2.00 10.64
CA GLN A 137 -12.23 2.84 10.45
C GLN A 137 -11.74 2.74 9.01
N GLN A 138 -11.37 3.87 8.40
CA GLN A 138 -10.87 3.94 7.04
C GLN A 138 -9.55 4.70 6.97
N ALA A 139 -8.74 4.38 5.96
CA ALA A 139 -7.53 5.13 5.69
C ALA A 139 -7.90 6.50 5.09
N GLU A 140 -7.61 7.57 5.84
CA GLU A 140 -7.81 8.96 5.42
C GLU A 140 -6.70 9.43 4.48
N VAL A 141 -5.47 8.98 4.75
CA VAL A 141 -4.28 9.33 3.96
C VAL A 141 -3.39 8.10 3.80
N ALA A 142 -2.90 7.89 2.59
CA ALA A 142 -1.83 6.95 2.31
C ALA A 142 -0.58 7.71 1.88
N LEU A 143 0.53 7.48 2.60
CA LEU A 143 1.83 8.09 2.34
C LEU A 143 2.78 7.03 1.78
N PRO A 144 3.06 7.01 0.48
CA PRO A 144 4.05 6.10 -0.10
C PRO A 144 5.46 6.55 0.31
N ILE A 145 6.06 5.85 1.27
CA ILE A 145 7.39 6.17 1.78
C ILE A 145 8.47 5.67 0.82
N ALA A 146 8.26 4.48 0.26
CA ALA A 146 9.14 3.91 -0.76
C ALA A 146 8.37 3.05 -1.74
N THR A 147 8.74 3.05 -3.01
CA THR A 147 8.03 2.30 -4.06
C THR A 147 8.67 0.97 -4.41
N SER A 148 9.99 0.83 -4.23
CA SER A 148 10.72 -0.40 -4.58
C SER A 148 12.05 -0.43 -3.84
N VAL A 149 12.12 -1.25 -2.79
CA VAL A 149 13.31 -1.42 -1.96
C VAL A 149 13.72 -2.90 -1.99
N PRO A 150 14.92 -3.23 -2.49
CA PRO A 150 15.45 -4.58 -2.38
C PRO A 150 15.92 -4.83 -0.95
N VAL A 151 15.36 -5.87 -0.30
CA VAL A 151 15.74 -6.29 1.05
C VAL A 151 16.38 -7.68 0.97
N PRO A 152 17.66 -7.84 1.37
CA PRO A 152 18.35 -9.12 1.30
C PRO A 152 17.66 -10.22 2.10
N ALA A 153 17.93 -11.48 1.74
CA ALA A 153 17.51 -12.63 2.55
C ALA A 153 18.07 -12.51 3.97
N ARG A 154 17.24 -12.72 4.99
CA ARG A 154 17.59 -12.59 6.43
C ARG A 154 18.29 -11.27 6.77
N GLY A 155 18.06 -10.22 5.94
CA GLY A 155 18.72 -8.93 6.07
C GLY A 155 17.77 -7.79 6.39
N GLU A 156 18.37 -6.61 6.56
CA GLU A 156 17.69 -5.38 6.92
C GLU A 156 18.14 -4.24 6.00
N VAL A 157 17.25 -3.29 5.74
CA VAL A 157 17.52 -2.08 4.97
C VAL A 157 16.80 -0.90 5.62
N ALA A 158 17.52 0.20 5.85
CA ALA A 158 16.92 1.43 6.35
C ALA A 158 16.30 2.24 5.20
N VAL A 159 15.12 2.79 5.47
CA VAL A 159 14.39 3.71 4.58
C VAL A 159 14.11 4.99 5.34
N ILE A 160 14.61 6.11 4.85
CA ILE A 160 14.41 7.43 5.44
C ILE A 160 13.24 8.11 4.72
N PRO A 161 12.15 8.45 5.43
CA PRO A 161 11.05 9.19 4.83
C PRO A 161 11.53 10.61 4.45
N ASP A 162 10.98 11.18 3.39
CA ASP A 162 11.23 12.57 3.08
C ASP A 162 10.61 13.52 4.14
N ALA A 163 11.05 14.76 4.18
CA ALA A 163 10.61 15.74 5.16
C ALA A 163 9.09 15.96 5.14
N LYS A 164 8.47 15.93 3.95
CA LYS A 164 7.02 16.11 3.81
C LYS A 164 6.24 14.95 4.42
N HIS A 165 6.70 13.70 4.22
CA HIS A 165 6.08 12.54 4.82
C HIS A 165 6.26 12.54 6.34
N SER A 166 7.46 12.82 6.84
CA SER A 166 7.74 12.94 8.28
C SER A 166 6.86 14.00 8.95
N ASP A 167 6.74 15.18 8.35
CA ASP A 167 5.89 16.24 8.87
C ASP A 167 4.41 15.84 8.88
N THR A 168 3.95 15.16 7.83
CA THR A 168 2.56 14.68 7.76
C THR A 168 2.27 13.65 8.86
N LEU A 169 3.16 12.66 9.06
CA LEU A 169 3.03 11.66 10.12
C LEU A 169 2.97 12.34 11.48
N ARG A 170 3.89 13.29 11.76
CA ARG A 170 3.95 14.01 13.04
C ARG A 170 2.70 14.84 13.30
N LEU A 171 2.22 15.59 12.32
CA LEU A 171 1.04 16.44 12.47
C LEU A 171 -0.24 15.63 12.69
N ARG A 172 -0.37 14.50 12.01
CA ARG A 172 -1.56 13.65 12.10
C ARG A 172 -1.59 12.74 13.33
N ALA A 173 -0.46 12.49 13.95
CA ALA A 173 -0.39 11.65 15.17
C ALA A 173 -1.22 12.20 16.35
N LEU A 174 -1.49 13.51 16.35
CA LEU A 174 -2.27 14.15 17.41
C LEU A 174 -3.75 13.71 17.42
N THR A 175 -4.27 13.25 16.29
CA THR A 175 -5.71 12.98 16.11
C THR A 175 -6.00 11.61 15.48
N ASN A 176 -5.03 10.97 14.85
CA ASN A 176 -5.24 9.81 14.00
C ASN A 176 -4.28 8.66 14.35
N ALA A 177 -4.81 7.45 14.35
CA ALA A 177 -3.96 6.26 14.40
C ALA A 177 -3.14 6.12 13.11
N GLN A 178 -1.95 5.52 13.23
CA GLN A 178 -1.04 5.33 12.11
C GLN A 178 -0.53 3.90 12.07
N SER A 179 -0.34 3.37 10.87
CA SER A 179 0.34 2.10 10.65
C SER A 179 1.17 2.17 9.38
N CYS A 180 2.37 1.63 9.41
CA CYS A 180 3.23 1.53 8.24
C CYS A 180 3.38 0.06 7.85
N LYS A 181 3.22 -0.25 6.58
CA LYS A 181 3.26 -1.62 6.06
C LYS A 181 4.08 -1.69 4.80
N THR A 182 4.73 -2.82 4.62
CA THR A 182 5.34 -3.18 3.34
C THR A 182 4.34 -3.99 2.50
N TYR A 183 4.58 -3.97 1.21
CA TYR A 183 3.88 -4.81 0.24
C TYR A 183 4.91 -5.31 -0.79
N PRO A 184 4.81 -6.57 -1.22
CA PRO A 184 5.70 -7.10 -2.21
C PRO A 184 5.45 -6.45 -3.58
N VAL A 185 6.54 -6.13 -4.26
CA VAL A 185 6.52 -5.60 -5.62
C VAL A 185 7.02 -6.69 -6.56
N PRO A 186 6.35 -6.97 -7.69
CA PRO A 186 6.84 -7.91 -8.68
C PRO A 186 8.23 -7.48 -9.15
N ARG A 187 9.15 -8.44 -9.26
CA ARG A 187 10.41 -8.17 -9.96
C ARG A 187 10.05 -7.88 -11.41
N SER A 188 10.37 -6.67 -11.90
CA SER A 188 10.32 -6.43 -13.33
C SER A 188 11.11 -7.53 -14.02
N VAL A 189 10.46 -8.31 -14.87
CA VAL A 189 11.15 -9.23 -15.75
C VAL A 189 12.01 -8.35 -16.65
N GLN A 190 13.31 -8.27 -16.36
CA GLN A 190 14.22 -7.65 -17.32
C GLN A 190 14.13 -8.50 -18.59
N PRO A 191 13.85 -7.90 -19.74
CA PRO A 191 13.96 -8.65 -20.99
C PRO A 191 15.38 -9.19 -21.04
N ASN A 192 15.50 -10.51 -21.16
CA ASN A 192 16.80 -11.18 -21.35
C ASN A 192 17.48 -10.51 -22.54
N GLU A 193 18.61 -9.86 -22.31
CA GLU A 193 19.55 -9.46 -23.35
C GLU A 193 20.16 -10.70 -24.03
#